data_31d6563408d61429697b60b78f7e45c8
#
_entry.id   31d6563408d61429697b60b78f7e45c8
#
_cell.length_a   1.000
_cell.length_b   1.000
_cell.length_c   1.000
_cell.angle_alpha   90.00
_cell.angle_beta   90.00
_cell.angle_gamma   90.00
#
_symmetry.space_group_name_H-M   'P 1'
#
loop_
_entity.id
_entity.type
_entity.pdbx_description
1 polymer ?
#
loop_
_entity_poly.entity_id
_entity_poly.type
_entity_poly.pdbx_seq_one_letter_code
_entity_poly.pdbx_strand_id
1 'polypeptide(L)'
;MKAPPIAPVAPLSIGPLVVDPPVLQAPMAGYTNYAYRQVVREFGGAGLLATEMIAARSAAWLETTRGEHPDRLWGVRDEPRPLAVQMWDNDADNLASVGRRLARDFQVSVVDLNFGCPVRQVTEKAHSGSWLLRDPERVGTIVRRVVEACGDVPVTAKIRLGCADTCRTAIEVAQRVEEAGAACLTVHGRVAAQFFTGRADWEAIAAVKRSVSRLPVVGNGDIDSAETAVARLRESGVDGVMIAREALARPWIFAQVAALLRGEPCPPDPSLDEQRAIVLHHYDLVCRRFGVERGTLLMRKFACAYAQGLPGARDFRGRVSRVTTRVEFLDVVRDSFPRHAPAPAAAGGA
;
A
#
# COMPACT_ATOMS: atom_id res chain seq x y z
N MET A 1 7.89 -34.96 9.33
CA MET A 1 7.08 -35.05 8.09
C MET A 1 7.28 -33.73 7.32
N LYS A 2 7.78 -33.76 6.08
CA LYS A 2 7.83 -32.57 5.23
C LYS A 2 6.37 -32.18 4.91
N ALA A 3 6.03 -30.92 5.11
CA ALA A 3 4.74 -30.40 4.65
C ALA A 3 4.56 -30.71 3.15
N PRO A 4 3.35 -31.02 2.69
CA PRO A 4 3.11 -31.28 1.27
C PRO A 4 3.53 -30.06 0.43
N PRO A 5 4.01 -30.28 -0.80
CA PRO A 5 4.42 -29.20 -1.66
C PRO A 5 3.25 -28.23 -1.86
N ILE A 6 3.53 -26.96 -1.69
CA ILE A 6 2.57 -25.86 -1.80
C ILE A 6 2.14 -25.76 -3.26
N ALA A 7 0.85 -25.91 -3.56
CA ALA A 7 0.35 -25.69 -4.90
C ALA A 7 0.67 -24.23 -5.34
N PRO A 8 1.19 -24.03 -6.57
CA PRO A 8 1.51 -22.70 -7.06
C PRO A 8 0.25 -21.82 -7.09
N VAL A 9 0.39 -20.58 -6.63
CA VAL A 9 -0.68 -19.59 -6.69
C VAL A 9 -0.62 -18.92 -8.06
N ALA A 10 -1.77 -18.81 -8.73
CA ALA A 10 -1.85 -18.16 -10.03
C ALA A 10 -1.56 -16.65 -9.90
N PRO A 11 -0.92 -16.03 -10.91
CA PRO A 11 -0.80 -14.59 -11.01
C PRO A 11 -2.18 -13.91 -11.01
N LEU A 12 -2.25 -12.69 -10.46
CA LEU A 12 -3.45 -11.87 -10.48
C LEU A 12 -3.55 -11.10 -11.80
N SER A 13 -4.66 -11.20 -12.50
CA SER A 13 -4.95 -10.39 -13.69
C SER A 13 -5.74 -9.14 -13.31
N ILE A 14 -5.23 -7.96 -13.65
CA ILE A 14 -5.91 -6.66 -13.50
C ILE A 14 -6.11 -6.10 -14.91
N GLY A 15 -7.21 -6.47 -15.58
CA GLY A 15 -7.36 -6.24 -16.99
C GLY A 15 -6.23 -6.91 -17.78
N PRO A 16 -5.49 -6.18 -18.63
CA PRO A 16 -4.35 -6.73 -19.38
C PRO A 16 -3.07 -6.88 -18.54
N LEU A 17 -3.02 -6.32 -17.33
CA LEU A 17 -1.85 -6.36 -16.46
C LEU A 17 -1.80 -7.69 -15.70
N VAL A 18 -0.69 -8.41 -15.82
CA VAL A 18 -0.37 -9.59 -15.00
C VAL A 18 0.47 -9.16 -13.81
N VAL A 19 -0.03 -9.42 -12.60
CA VAL A 19 0.62 -9.10 -11.33
C VAL A 19 1.12 -10.42 -10.71
N ASP A 20 2.43 -10.61 -10.75
CA ASP A 20 3.11 -11.80 -10.23
C ASP A 20 4.32 -11.39 -9.35
N PRO A 21 4.34 -11.80 -8.10
CA PRO A 21 3.30 -12.52 -7.35
C PRO A 21 2.05 -11.67 -7.08
N PRO A 22 0.89 -12.27 -6.75
CA PRO A 22 -0.38 -11.59 -6.49
C PRO A 22 -0.37 -10.88 -5.11
N VAL A 23 0.67 -10.09 -4.88
CA VAL A 23 0.95 -9.37 -3.62
C VAL A 23 1.12 -7.89 -3.91
N LEU A 24 0.27 -7.06 -3.31
CA LEU A 24 0.21 -5.64 -3.57
C LEU A 24 0.66 -4.82 -2.35
N GLN A 25 1.39 -3.75 -2.61
CA GLN A 25 1.68 -2.74 -1.59
C GLN A 25 0.51 -1.75 -1.52
N ALA A 26 -0.05 -1.57 -0.31
CA ALA A 26 -1.21 -0.71 -0.10
C ALA A 26 -0.88 0.78 -0.27
N PRO A 27 -1.81 1.59 -0.84
CA PRO A 27 -1.72 3.04 -0.80
C PRO A 27 -1.90 3.55 0.64
N MET A 28 -0.93 4.30 1.15
CA MET A 28 -0.95 4.85 2.52
C MET A 28 -0.54 6.32 2.52
N ALA A 29 -1.52 7.21 2.76
CA ALA A 29 -1.30 8.66 2.80
C ALA A 29 -0.20 9.04 3.82
N GLY A 30 0.76 9.83 3.35
CA GLY A 30 1.92 10.23 4.14
C GLY A 30 3.06 9.20 4.17
N TYR A 31 2.91 8.00 3.62
CA TYR A 31 3.92 6.94 3.69
C TYR A 31 4.37 6.45 2.32
N THR A 32 3.46 6.13 1.41
CA THR A 32 3.82 5.50 0.14
C THR A 32 4.26 6.52 -0.92
N ASN A 33 5.16 7.43 -0.53
CA ASN A 33 5.83 8.36 -1.42
C ASN A 33 6.87 7.62 -2.30
N TYR A 34 7.46 8.34 -3.25
CA TYR A 34 8.47 7.79 -4.16
C TYR A 34 9.61 7.06 -3.43
N ALA A 35 10.22 7.69 -2.41
CA ALA A 35 11.37 7.12 -1.71
C ALA A 35 11.03 5.77 -1.04
N TYR A 36 9.88 5.68 -0.37
CA TYR A 36 9.43 4.43 0.23
C TYR A 36 9.19 3.34 -0.83
N ARG A 37 8.56 3.68 -1.96
CA ARG A 37 8.33 2.71 -3.02
C ARG A 37 9.62 2.21 -3.66
N GLN A 38 10.68 3.05 -3.74
CA GLN A 38 12.00 2.58 -4.18
C GLN A 38 12.57 1.54 -3.21
N VAL A 39 12.51 1.78 -1.89
CA VAL A 39 12.95 0.80 -0.89
C VAL A 39 12.20 -0.53 -1.05
N VAL A 40 10.86 -0.51 -1.19
CA VAL A 40 10.08 -1.75 -1.41
C VAL A 40 10.49 -2.44 -2.70
N ARG A 41 10.73 -1.67 -3.77
CA ARG A 41 11.10 -2.19 -5.09
C ARG A 41 12.46 -2.89 -5.07
N GLU A 42 13.42 -2.38 -4.33
CA GLU A 42 14.76 -2.93 -4.17
C GLU A 42 14.74 -4.32 -3.51
N PHE A 43 13.81 -4.57 -2.58
CA PHE A 43 13.59 -5.90 -2.03
C PHE A 43 12.89 -6.85 -3.00
N GLY A 44 12.07 -6.32 -3.89
CA GLY A 44 11.23 -7.11 -4.80
C GLY A 44 10.04 -7.79 -4.09
N GLY A 45 9.35 -8.65 -4.83
CA GLY A 45 8.24 -9.46 -4.31
C GLY A 45 6.89 -8.73 -4.20
N ALA A 46 6.83 -7.42 -4.38
CA ALA A 46 5.57 -6.71 -4.58
C ALA A 46 5.23 -6.70 -6.07
N GLY A 47 4.17 -7.38 -6.47
CA GLY A 47 3.75 -7.44 -7.87
C GLY A 47 3.12 -6.13 -8.36
N LEU A 48 2.60 -5.30 -7.47
CA LEU A 48 2.08 -3.96 -7.78
C LEU A 48 2.31 -3.01 -6.61
N LEU A 49 2.89 -1.85 -6.89
CA LEU A 49 3.04 -0.76 -5.93
C LEU A 49 2.00 0.34 -6.18
N ALA A 50 1.59 1.02 -5.11
CA ALA A 50 0.63 2.12 -5.18
C ALA A 50 1.17 3.41 -4.58
N THR A 51 0.83 4.54 -5.18
CA THR A 51 1.15 5.86 -4.64
C THR A 51 0.33 6.19 -3.39
N GLU A 52 0.62 7.32 -2.76
CA GLU A 52 -0.34 7.97 -1.87
C GLU A 52 -1.58 8.41 -2.68
N MET A 53 -2.73 8.51 -2.00
CA MET A 53 -3.94 9.00 -2.66
C MET A 53 -3.86 10.50 -2.97
N ILE A 54 -4.29 10.91 -4.16
CA ILE A 54 -4.43 12.31 -4.58
C ILE A 54 -5.90 12.73 -4.60
N ALA A 55 -6.17 13.98 -4.24
CA ALA A 55 -7.50 14.56 -4.39
C ALA A 55 -7.68 15.03 -5.85
N ALA A 56 -8.62 14.44 -6.58
CA ALA A 56 -8.78 14.71 -8.02
C ALA A 56 -9.10 16.20 -8.28
N ARG A 57 -10.02 16.79 -7.51
CA ARG A 57 -10.34 18.22 -7.59
C ARG A 57 -9.12 19.12 -7.38
N SER A 58 -8.30 18.83 -6.38
CA SER A 58 -7.09 19.61 -6.11
C SER A 58 -6.04 19.44 -7.19
N ALA A 59 -5.90 18.23 -7.75
CA ALA A 59 -4.99 17.95 -8.85
C ALA A 59 -5.41 18.74 -10.10
N ALA A 60 -6.67 18.66 -10.48
CA ALA A 60 -7.21 19.41 -11.61
C ALA A 60 -7.04 20.92 -11.45
N TRP A 61 -7.27 21.45 -10.24
CA TRP A 61 -7.10 22.88 -9.94
C TRP A 61 -5.63 23.30 -10.07
N LEU A 62 -4.68 22.57 -9.49
CA LEU A 62 -3.24 22.87 -9.59
C LEU A 62 -2.78 22.94 -11.05
N GLU A 63 -3.22 21.99 -11.85
CA GLU A 63 -2.85 21.90 -13.26
C GLU A 63 -3.43 23.04 -14.09
N THR A 64 -4.71 23.38 -13.88
CA THR A 64 -5.38 24.44 -14.66
C THR A 64 -4.94 25.84 -14.26
N THR A 65 -4.61 26.07 -12.98
CA THR A 65 -4.29 27.41 -12.47
C THR A 65 -2.80 27.69 -12.39
N ARG A 66 -1.95 26.66 -12.24
CA ARG A 66 -0.49 26.83 -12.04
C ARG A 66 0.37 26.03 -13.03
N GLY A 67 -0.22 25.14 -13.82
CA GLY A 67 0.54 24.22 -14.67
C GLY A 67 1.37 23.21 -13.85
N GLU A 68 1.03 23.01 -12.58
CA GLU A 68 1.77 22.15 -11.64
C GLU A 68 1.02 20.84 -11.39
N HIS A 69 1.74 19.82 -10.95
CA HIS A 69 1.18 18.55 -10.48
C HIS A 69 1.28 18.44 -8.96
N PRO A 70 0.37 17.71 -8.31
CA PRO A 70 0.52 17.40 -6.88
C PRO A 70 1.88 16.75 -6.57
N ASP A 71 2.51 17.15 -5.46
CA ASP A 71 3.78 16.57 -4.97
C ASP A 71 3.79 15.03 -4.94
N ARG A 72 2.61 14.42 -4.75
CA ARG A 72 2.43 12.96 -4.70
C ARG A 72 2.59 12.27 -6.06
N LEU A 73 2.54 13.01 -7.17
CA LEU A 73 2.82 12.52 -8.52
C LEU A 73 4.30 12.68 -8.90
N TRP A 74 5.12 13.21 -8.01
CA TRP A 74 6.55 13.34 -8.30
C TRP A 74 7.18 11.96 -8.55
N GLY A 75 7.97 11.86 -9.61
CA GLY A 75 8.66 10.64 -9.99
C GLY A 75 7.77 9.57 -10.67
N VAL A 76 6.45 9.75 -10.68
CA VAL A 76 5.51 8.76 -11.26
C VAL A 76 5.77 8.48 -12.73
N ARG A 77 6.25 9.47 -13.52
CA ARG A 77 6.57 9.27 -14.94
C ARG A 77 7.77 8.37 -15.17
N ASP A 78 8.78 8.52 -14.32
CA ASP A 78 10.09 7.88 -14.48
C ASP A 78 10.21 6.58 -13.67
N GLU A 79 9.26 6.34 -12.78
CA GLU A 79 9.26 5.17 -11.90
C GLU A 79 8.97 3.88 -12.68
N PRO A 80 9.70 2.77 -12.44
CA PRO A 80 9.42 1.50 -13.09
C PRO A 80 7.98 1.02 -12.90
N ARG A 81 7.47 0.33 -13.91
CA ARG A 81 6.14 -0.32 -13.86
C ARG A 81 6.25 -1.77 -13.36
N PRO A 82 5.16 -2.33 -12.79
CA PRO A 82 3.83 -1.73 -12.66
C PRO A 82 3.69 -0.76 -11.48
N LEU A 83 2.88 0.28 -11.67
CA LEU A 83 2.57 1.30 -10.67
C LEU A 83 1.09 1.69 -10.74
N ALA A 84 0.40 1.65 -9.60
CA ALA A 84 -0.94 2.19 -9.43
C ALA A 84 -0.90 3.61 -8.85
N VAL A 85 -1.72 4.50 -9.38
CA VAL A 85 -1.95 5.83 -8.78
C VAL A 85 -3.34 5.85 -8.18
N GLN A 86 -3.41 6.06 -6.86
CA GLN A 86 -4.70 6.15 -6.17
C GLN A 86 -5.21 7.57 -6.11
N MET A 87 -6.48 7.77 -6.42
CA MET A 87 -7.16 9.06 -6.33
C MET A 87 -8.50 8.97 -5.61
N TRP A 88 -8.99 10.10 -5.12
CA TRP A 88 -10.28 10.23 -4.46
C TRP A 88 -10.96 11.55 -4.80
N ASP A 89 -12.26 11.54 -4.93
CA ASP A 89 -13.21 12.66 -4.99
C ASP A 89 -14.63 12.09 -4.79
N ASN A 90 -15.63 12.93 -4.70
CA ASN A 90 -17.03 12.55 -4.76
C ASN A 90 -17.69 12.94 -6.10
N ASP A 91 -16.93 13.55 -6.99
CA ASP A 91 -17.34 14.01 -8.30
C ASP A 91 -16.75 13.10 -9.39
N ALA A 92 -17.64 12.49 -10.18
CA ALA A 92 -17.25 11.52 -11.21
C ALA A 92 -16.47 12.18 -12.37
N ASP A 93 -16.78 13.42 -12.72
CA ASP A 93 -16.13 14.12 -13.83
C ASP A 93 -14.73 14.60 -13.46
N ASN A 94 -14.52 15.05 -12.22
CA ASN A 94 -13.18 15.32 -11.69
C ASN A 94 -12.30 14.06 -11.74
N LEU A 95 -12.82 12.94 -11.22
CA LEU A 95 -12.11 11.67 -11.23
C LEU A 95 -11.83 11.17 -12.66
N ALA A 96 -12.81 11.27 -13.57
CA ALA A 96 -12.63 10.89 -14.96
C ALA A 96 -11.59 11.76 -15.69
N SER A 97 -11.60 13.06 -15.45
CA SER A 97 -10.63 13.99 -16.05
C SER A 97 -9.20 13.68 -15.59
N VAL A 98 -8.99 13.51 -14.27
CA VAL A 98 -7.68 13.19 -13.73
C VAL A 98 -7.26 11.76 -14.12
N GLY A 99 -8.18 10.78 -14.09
CA GLY A 99 -7.92 9.41 -14.52
C GLY A 99 -7.42 9.33 -15.95
N ARG A 100 -8.08 10.03 -16.89
CA ARG A 100 -7.63 10.12 -18.29
C ARG A 100 -6.21 10.66 -18.41
N ARG A 101 -5.84 11.63 -17.60
CA ARG A 101 -4.48 12.20 -17.61
C ARG A 101 -3.47 11.25 -17.02
N LEU A 102 -3.80 10.57 -15.92
CA LEU A 102 -2.95 9.52 -15.36
C LEU A 102 -2.67 8.41 -16.37
N ALA A 103 -3.70 8.01 -17.12
CA ALA A 103 -3.58 7.00 -18.16
C ALA A 103 -2.72 7.49 -19.34
N ARG A 104 -3.03 8.65 -19.89
CA ARG A 104 -2.41 9.15 -21.14
C ARG A 104 -1.06 9.83 -20.92
N ASP A 105 -0.99 10.75 -19.93
CA ASP A 105 0.16 11.65 -19.78
C ASP A 105 1.21 11.09 -18.80
N PHE A 106 0.78 10.29 -17.82
CA PHE A 106 1.65 9.62 -16.85
C PHE A 106 1.89 8.15 -17.16
N GLN A 107 1.11 7.56 -18.06
CA GLN A 107 1.23 6.15 -18.47
C GLN A 107 1.29 5.20 -17.27
N VAL A 108 0.44 5.41 -16.28
CA VAL A 108 0.34 4.56 -15.10
C VAL A 108 -0.18 3.18 -15.49
N SER A 109 0.21 2.14 -14.74
CA SER A 109 -0.27 0.79 -15.01
C SER A 109 -1.71 0.57 -14.56
N VAL A 110 -2.13 1.29 -13.51
CA VAL A 110 -3.46 1.18 -12.91
C VAL A 110 -3.89 2.53 -12.36
N VAL A 111 -5.14 2.91 -12.60
CA VAL A 111 -5.82 4.01 -11.90
C VAL A 111 -6.68 3.41 -10.80
N ASP A 112 -6.38 3.72 -9.53
CA ASP A 112 -7.07 3.14 -8.36
C ASP A 112 -7.98 4.17 -7.67
N LEU A 113 -9.22 3.79 -7.38
CA LEU A 113 -10.24 4.64 -6.77
C LEU A 113 -10.38 4.35 -5.27
N ASN A 114 -10.25 5.39 -4.45
CA ASN A 114 -10.37 5.27 -3.00
C ASN A 114 -11.81 5.45 -2.52
N PHE A 115 -12.43 4.36 -2.11
CA PHE A 115 -13.71 4.33 -1.39
C PHE A 115 -13.56 3.76 0.04
N GLY A 116 -12.34 3.75 0.59
CA GLY A 116 -12.07 3.13 1.89
C GLY A 116 -11.51 4.06 2.95
N CYS A 117 -11.08 5.28 2.62
CA CYS A 117 -10.48 6.21 3.57
C CYS A 117 -11.52 6.68 4.61
N PRO A 118 -11.28 6.46 5.94
CA PRO A 118 -12.22 6.86 6.98
C PRO A 118 -11.94 8.23 7.59
N VAL A 119 -10.90 8.93 7.12
CA VAL A 119 -10.45 10.19 7.72
C VAL A 119 -11.48 11.30 7.51
N ARG A 120 -11.82 12.03 8.57
CA ARG A 120 -12.86 13.09 8.58
C ARG A 120 -12.72 14.13 7.46
N GLN A 121 -11.49 14.51 7.12
CA GLN A 121 -11.22 15.42 6.01
C GLN A 121 -11.77 14.89 4.67
N VAL A 122 -11.71 13.58 4.46
CA VAL A 122 -12.19 12.91 3.25
C VAL A 122 -13.67 12.59 3.36
N THR A 123 -14.13 12.07 4.50
CA THR A 123 -15.51 11.60 4.67
C THR A 123 -16.49 12.71 4.99
N GLU A 124 -16.27 13.50 6.04
CA GLU A 124 -17.24 14.49 6.51
C GLU A 124 -17.18 15.80 5.71
N LYS A 125 -15.95 16.25 5.36
CA LYS A 125 -15.80 17.53 4.66
C LYS A 125 -15.95 17.41 3.15
N ALA A 126 -15.44 16.31 2.56
CA ALA A 126 -15.45 16.10 1.12
C ALA A 126 -16.47 15.07 0.63
N HIS A 127 -17.23 14.44 1.53
CA HIS A 127 -18.21 13.39 1.22
C HIS A 127 -17.66 12.32 0.26
N SER A 128 -16.42 11.91 0.50
CA SER A 128 -15.63 11.00 -0.34
C SER A 128 -15.11 9.80 0.45
N GLY A 129 -14.31 8.96 -0.16
CA GLY A 129 -13.72 7.79 0.50
C GLY A 129 -14.81 6.86 1.01
N SER A 130 -14.71 6.40 2.27
CA SER A 130 -15.69 5.46 2.83
C SER A 130 -17.08 6.07 3.06
N TRP A 131 -17.26 7.37 2.96
CA TRP A 131 -18.58 8.00 3.00
C TRP A 131 -19.45 7.54 1.82
N LEU A 132 -18.86 7.32 0.65
CA LEU A 132 -19.53 6.88 -0.56
C LEU A 132 -20.07 5.43 -0.48
N LEU A 133 -19.58 4.62 0.43
CA LEU A 133 -20.08 3.25 0.63
C LEU A 133 -21.54 3.18 1.09
N ARG A 134 -22.16 4.30 1.46
CA ARG A 134 -23.59 4.40 1.78
C ARG A 134 -24.48 4.30 0.55
N ASP A 135 -23.90 4.54 -0.62
CA ASP A 135 -24.60 4.62 -1.89
C ASP A 135 -23.86 3.79 -2.95
N PRO A 136 -24.10 2.47 -3.00
CA PRO A 136 -23.49 1.57 -3.98
C PRO A 136 -23.72 2.00 -5.44
N GLU A 137 -24.90 2.54 -5.77
CA GLU A 137 -25.21 3.02 -7.12
C GLU A 137 -24.31 4.19 -7.54
N ARG A 138 -24.09 5.11 -6.63
CA ARG A 138 -23.17 6.23 -6.87
C ARG A 138 -21.75 5.76 -7.06
N VAL A 139 -21.28 4.78 -6.27
CA VAL A 139 -19.96 4.16 -6.46
C VAL A 139 -19.85 3.56 -7.85
N GLY A 140 -20.85 2.77 -8.29
CA GLY A 140 -20.91 2.20 -9.64
C GLY A 140 -20.86 3.26 -10.74
N THR A 141 -21.62 4.35 -10.58
CA THR A 141 -21.63 5.48 -11.53
C THR A 141 -20.26 6.14 -11.65
N ILE A 142 -19.60 6.40 -10.52
CA ILE A 142 -18.23 6.97 -10.49
C ILE A 142 -17.26 6.03 -11.20
N VAL A 143 -17.26 4.74 -10.85
CA VAL A 143 -16.36 3.75 -11.43
C VAL A 143 -16.54 3.67 -12.94
N ARG A 144 -17.77 3.56 -13.45
CA ARG A 144 -18.06 3.49 -14.89
C ARG A 144 -17.52 4.70 -15.63
N ARG A 145 -17.76 5.90 -15.07
CA ARG A 145 -17.29 7.15 -15.67
C ARG A 145 -15.77 7.24 -15.78
N VAL A 146 -15.05 6.70 -14.78
CA VAL A 146 -13.58 6.66 -14.79
C VAL A 146 -13.06 5.57 -15.72
N VAL A 147 -13.70 4.39 -15.76
CA VAL A 147 -13.34 3.30 -16.70
C VAL A 147 -13.42 3.81 -18.15
N GLU A 148 -14.54 4.44 -18.52
CA GLU A 148 -14.72 5.04 -19.85
C GLU A 148 -13.63 6.08 -20.17
N ALA A 149 -13.19 6.84 -19.20
CA ALA A 149 -12.22 7.91 -19.40
C ALA A 149 -10.77 7.41 -19.50
N CYS A 150 -10.44 6.28 -18.85
CA CYS A 150 -9.08 5.73 -18.81
C CYS A 150 -8.74 4.85 -20.03
N GLY A 151 -9.73 4.43 -20.84
CA GLY A 151 -9.52 3.58 -22.01
C GLY A 151 -8.89 2.24 -21.67
N ASP A 152 -7.72 1.93 -22.24
CA ASP A 152 -7.04 0.66 -22.05
C ASP A 152 -6.35 0.50 -20.69
N VAL A 153 -6.19 1.60 -19.92
CA VAL A 153 -5.59 1.53 -18.58
C VAL A 153 -6.62 1.03 -17.57
N PRO A 154 -6.37 -0.11 -16.91
CA PRO A 154 -7.32 -0.70 -15.99
C PRO A 154 -7.60 0.21 -14.79
N VAL A 155 -8.89 0.29 -14.43
CA VAL A 155 -9.36 1.00 -13.24
C VAL A 155 -9.68 -0.01 -12.16
N THR A 156 -9.20 0.24 -10.94
CA THR A 156 -9.47 -0.56 -9.75
C THR A 156 -10.18 0.26 -8.68
N ALA A 157 -10.78 -0.40 -7.72
CA ALA A 157 -11.39 0.25 -6.57
C ALA A 157 -10.89 -0.36 -5.26
N LYS A 158 -10.70 0.48 -4.23
CA LYS A 158 -10.36 0.01 -2.89
C LYS A 158 -11.42 0.46 -1.90
N ILE A 159 -12.06 -0.51 -1.25
CA ILE A 159 -13.18 -0.32 -0.34
C ILE A 159 -12.89 -0.82 1.09
N ARG A 160 -13.80 -0.52 2.00
CA ARG A 160 -14.01 -1.19 3.29
C ARG A 160 -15.33 -1.96 3.27
N LEU A 161 -15.62 -2.70 4.35
CA LEU A 161 -16.86 -3.48 4.47
C LEU A 161 -18.13 -2.59 4.53
N GLY A 162 -17.96 -1.30 4.72
CA GLY A 162 -19.03 -0.32 4.82
C GLY A 162 -18.64 0.85 5.70
N CYS A 163 -19.61 1.71 6.01
CA CYS A 163 -19.40 2.89 6.86
C CYS A 163 -19.33 2.53 8.36
N ALA A 164 -20.21 1.63 8.79
CA ALA A 164 -20.37 1.17 10.18
C ALA A 164 -20.93 -0.26 10.16
N ASP A 165 -21.01 -0.91 11.30
CA ASP A 165 -21.58 -2.26 11.39
C ASP A 165 -23.05 -2.33 10.98
N THR A 166 -23.79 -1.24 11.16
CA THR A 166 -25.17 -1.08 10.68
C THR A 166 -25.29 -0.73 9.20
N CYS A 167 -24.17 -0.54 8.51
CA CYS A 167 -24.10 -0.15 7.10
C CYS A 167 -22.95 -0.92 6.42
N ARG A 168 -23.10 -2.24 6.29
CA ARG A 168 -22.17 -3.13 5.60
C ARG A 168 -22.67 -3.36 4.18
N THR A 169 -22.10 -2.63 3.23
CA THR A 169 -22.54 -2.59 1.84
C THR A 169 -21.50 -3.15 0.86
N ALA A 170 -20.46 -3.82 1.37
CA ALA A 170 -19.34 -4.26 0.53
C ALA A 170 -19.76 -5.21 -0.60
N ILE A 171 -20.78 -6.05 -0.39
CA ILE A 171 -21.30 -6.98 -1.40
C ILE A 171 -21.98 -6.20 -2.52
N GLU A 172 -22.91 -5.32 -2.19
CA GLU A 172 -23.62 -4.49 -3.16
C GLU A 172 -22.66 -3.59 -3.93
N VAL A 173 -21.71 -2.98 -3.22
CA VAL A 173 -20.65 -2.16 -3.84
C VAL A 173 -19.81 -2.99 -4.80
N ALA A 174 -19.41 -4.22 -4.44
CA ALA A 174 -18.62 -5.09 -5.29
C ALA A 174 -19.37 -5.45 -6.59
N GLN A 175 -20.65 -5.74 -6.51
CA GLN A 175 -21.50 -6.01 -7.68
C GLN A 175 -21.61 -4.79 -8.59
N ARG A 176 -21.82 -3.58 -8.05
CA ARG A 176 -21.86 -2.35 -8.84
C ARG A 176 -20.49 -2.01 -9.46
N VAL A 177 -19.42 -2.30 -8.76
CA VAL A 177 -18.03 -2.12 -9.26
C VAL A 177 -17.74 -3.10 -10.42
N GLU A 178 -18.20 -4.37 -10.32
CA GLU A 178 -18.10 -5.35 -11.39
C GLU A 178 -18.92 -4.91 -12.62
N GLU A 179 -20.18 -4.54 -12.44
CA GLU A 179 -21.09 -4.05 -13.50
C GLU A 179 -20.55 -2.79 -14.18
N ALA A 180 -19.83 -1.95 -13.45
CA ALA A 180 -19.20 -0.73 -13.95
C ALA A 180 -17.93 -0.98 -14.77
N GLY A 181 -17.42 -2.23 -14.83
CA GLY A 181 -16.27 -2.61 -15.63
C GLY A 181 -14.91 -2.39 -14.96
N ALA A 182 -14.86 -2.27 -13.63
CA ALA A 182 -13.57 -2.24 -12.94
C ALA A 182 -12.78 -3.54 -13.16
N ALA A 183 -11.45 -3.42 -13.20
CA ALA A 183 -10.55 -4.53 -13.45
C ALA A 183 -10.14 -5.32 -12.20
N CYS A 184 -10.33 -4.76 -11.01
CA CYS A 184 -10.06 -5.43 -9.73
C CYS A 184 -10.67 -4.62 -8.57
N LEU A 185 -11.00 -5.33 -7.48
CA LEU A 185 -11.50 -4.74 -6.23
C LEU A 185 -10.60 -5.14 -5.05
N THR A 186 -10.11 -4.18 -4.29
CA THR A 186 -9.44 -4.44 -3.02
C THR A 186 -10.39 -4.19 -1.85
N VAL A 187 -10.54 -5.17 -0.96
CA VAL A 187 -11.44 -5.10 0.21
C VAL A 187 -10.65 -5.11 1.50
N HIS A 188 -10.74 -4.03 2.27
CA HIS A 188 -10.23 -4.02 3.65
C HIS A 188 -11.30 -4.58 4.60
N GLY A 189 -10.98 -5.64 5.33
CA GLY A 189 -11.89 -6.39 6.21
C GLY A 189 -12.33 -5.64 7.47
N ARG A 190 -12.57 -4.33 7.40
CA ARG A 190 -13.08 -3.48 8.47
C ARG A 190 -14.10 -2.48 7.94
N VAL A 191 -15.08 -2.10 8.75
CA VAL A 191 -15.91 -0.93 8.45
C VAL A 191 -15.12 0.37 8.74
N ALA A 192 -15.59 1.50 8.18
CA ALA A 192 -14.90 2.78 8.35
C ALA A 192 -14.82 3.24 9.82
N ALA A 193 -15.89 3.06 10.58
CA ALA A 193 -15.97 3.41 11.99
C ALA A 193 -14.93 2.71 12.88
N GLN A 194 -14.45 1.53 12.48
CA GLN A 194 -13.41 0.81 13.20
C GLN A 194 -12.02 1.43 13.04
N PHE A 195 -11.77 2.24 12.03
CA PHE A 195 -10.42 2.68 11.67
C PHE A 195 -9.45 1.49 11.57
N PHE A 196 -8.70 1.20 12.65
CA PHE A 196 -7.75 0.09 12.74
C PHE A 196 -7.95 -0.75 14.01
N THR A 197 -9.03 -0.51 14.76
CA THR A 197 -9.36 -1.28 15.96
C THR A 197 -9.97 -2.63 15.64
N GLY A 198 -9.96 -3.55 16.59
CA GLY A 198 -10.45 -4.91 16.38
C GLY A 198 -9.62 -5.70 15.39
N ARG A 199 -10.23 -6.70 14.76
CA ARG A 199 -9.60 -7.57 13.74
C ARG A 199 -10.26 -7.38 12.38
N ALA A 200 -9.51 -7.59 11.31
CA ALA A 200 -10.04 -7.64 9.96
C ALA A 200 -10.89 -8.91 9.77
N ASP A 201 -12.08 -8.75 9.25
CA ASP A 201 -13.05 -9.80 8.99
C ASP A 201 -12.77 -10.43 7.61
N TRP A 202 -11.98 -11.50 7.61
CA TRP A 202 -11.59 -12.19 6.39
C TRP A 202 -12.71 -13.05 5.82
N GLU A 203 -13.68 -13.50 6.65
CA GLU A 203 -14.86 -14.18 6.15
C GLU A 203 -15.76 -13.24 5.36
N ALA A 204 -15.92 -11.99 5.81
CA ALA A 204 -16.61 -10.97 5.02
C ALA A 204 -15.89 -10.65 3.71
N ILE A 205 -14.55 -10.64 3.67
CA ILE A 205 -13.80 -10.51 2.41
C ILE A 205 -14.08 -11.69 1.49
N ALA A 206 -14.05 -12.92 2.01
CA ALA A 206 -14.39 -14.14 1.25
C ALA A 206 -15.84 -14.11 0.73
N ALA A 207 -16.79 -13.58 1.52
CA ALA A 207 -18.16 -13.39 1.08
C ALA A 207 -18.28 -12.41 -0.09
N VAL A 208 -17.52 -11.30 -0.06
CA VAL A 208 -17.44 -10.38 -1.21
C VAL A 208 -16.87 -11.08 -2.44
N LYS A 209 -15.81 -11.89 -2.30
CA LYS A 209 -15.26 -12.66 -3.43
C LYS A 209 -16.30 -13.60 -4.03
N ARG A 210 -17.08 -14.28 -3.21
CA ARG A 210 -18.15 -15.19 -3.68
C ARG A 210 -19.33 -14.47 -4.35
N SER A 211 -19.52 -13.18 -4.11
CA SER A 211 -20.63 -12.38 -4.64
C SER A 211 -20.41 -11.82 -6.04
N VAL A 212 -19.21 -11.91 -6.56
CA VAL A 212 -18.80 -11.43 -7.90
C VAL A 212 -18.34 -12.61 -8.76
N SER A 213 -18.54 -12.49 -10.08
CA SER A 213 -18.31 -13.62 -11.01
C SER A 213 -16.99 -13.49 -11.76
N ARG A 214 -16.64 -12.30 -12.19
CA ARG A 214 -15.50 -12.02 -13.07
C ARG A 214 -14.48 -11.08 -12.46
N LEU A 215 -14.90 -10.29 -11.46
CA LEU A 215 -14.06 -9.29 -10.82
C LEU A 215 -13.03 -9.96 -9.90
N PRO A 216 -11.73 -9.82 -10.15
CA PRO A 216 -10.71 -10.23 -9.20
C PRO A 216 -10.84 -9.43 -7.90
N VAL A 217 -10.67 -10.14 -6.76
CA VAL A 217 -10.75 -9.53 -5.43
C VAL A 217 -9.45 -9.71 -4.69
N VAL A 218 -8.91 -8.62 -4.17
CA VAL A 218 -7.70 -8.58 -3.33
C VAL A 218 -8.10 -8.35 -1.87
N GLY A 219 -7.67 -9.24 -0.98
CA GLY A 219 -7.93 -9.12 0.45
C GLY A 219 -6.89 -8.22 1.15
N ASN A 220 -7.36 -7.42 2.11
CA ASN A 220 -6.50 -6.51 2.88
C ASN A 220 -6.92 -6.47 4.35
N GLY A 221 -5.95 -6.44 5.24
CA GLY A 221 -6.14 -6.27 6.68
C GLY A 221 -5.42 -7.32 7.52
N ASP A 222 -4.71 -6.86 8.55
CA ASP A 222 -4.00 -7.67 9.55
C ASP A 222 -3.10 -8.77 8.95
N ILE A 223 -2.37 -8.42 7.90
CA ILE A 223 -1.27 -9.22 7.38
C ILE A 223 0.00 -8.70 8.05
N ASP A 224 0.52 -9.46 8.97
CA ASP A 224 1.64 -9.14 9.86
C ASP A 224 2.88 -10.02 9.63
N SER A 225 2.78 -11.04 8.80
CA SER A 225 3.89 -11.92 8.39
C SER A 225 3.68 -12.48 6.99
N ALA A 226 4.72 -13.05 6.43
CA ALA A 226 4.66 -13.72 5.13
C ALA A 226 3.74 -14.95 5.18
N GLU A 227 3.79 -15.70 6.27
CA GLU A 227 2.94 -16.86 6.53
C GLU A 227 1.47 -16.46 6.59
N THR A 228 1.15 -15.36 7.32
CA THR A 228 -0.22 -14.81 7.37
C THR A 228 -0.69 -14.41 5.98
N ALA A 229 0.15 -13.76 5.15
CA ALA A 229 -0.21 -13.39 3.79
C ALA A 229 -0.60 -14.62 2.95
N VAL A 230 0.24 -15.67 2.98
CA VAL A 230 0.00 -16.91 2.26
C VAL A 230 -1.24 -17.66 2.77
N ALA A 231 -1.43 -17.72 4.10
CA ALA A 231 -2.60 -18.35 4.70
C ALA A 231 -3.88 -17.63 4.26
N ARG A 232 -3.92 -16.30 4.36
CA ARG A 232 -5.09 -15.51 3.95
C ARG A 232 -5.44 -15.66 2.48
N LEU A 233 -4.43 -15.67 1.60
CA LEU A 233 -4.63 -15.86 0.17
C LEU A 233 -5.29 -17.22 -0.12
N ARG A 234 -4.91 -18.28 0.58
CA ARG A 234 -5.44 -19.63 0.37
C ARG A 234 -6.78 -19.87 1.01
N GLU A 235 -6.95 -19.42 2.25
CA GLU A 235 -8.15 -19.70 3.05
C GLU A 235 -9.37 -18.91 2.61
N SER A 236 -9.17 -17.66 2.15
CA SER A 236 -10.29 -16.78 1.78
C SER A 236 -10.74 -16.91 0.32
N GLY A 237 -9.95 -17.56 -0.53
CA GLY A 237 -10.23 -17.71 -1.96
C GLY A 237 -10.11 -16.41 -2.77
N VAL A 238 -9.50 -15.37 -2.21
CA VAL A 238 -9.21 -14.14 -2.95
C VAL A 238 -8.11 -14.36 -3.99
N ASP A 239 -8.05 -13.49 -5.01
CA ASP A 239 -7.11 -13.61 -6.12
C ASP A 239 -5.74 -12.99 -5.80
N GLY A 240 -5.65 -12.18 -4.75
CA GLY A 240 -4.43 -11.56 -4.28
C GLY A 240 -4.56 -11.01 -2.88
N VAL A 241 -3.44 -10.58 -2.30
CA VAL A 241 -3.41 -9.94 -0.97
C VAL A 241 -2.70 -8.60 -1.03
N MET A 242 -3.15 -7.66 -0.20
CA MET A 242 -2.55 -6.33 -0.09
C MET A 242 -1.99 -6.11 1.31
N ILE A 243 -0.70 -5.78 1.39
CA ILE A 243 0.01 -5.54 2.65
C ILE A 243 0.13 -4.03 2.88
N ALA A 244 -0.15 -3.58 4.10
CA ALA A 244 -0.14 -2.17 4.48
C ALA A 244 0.89 -1.88 5.58
N ARG A 245 0.43 -1.72 6.81
CA ARG A 245 1.21 -1.19 7.94
C ARG A 245 2.48 -1.96 8.24
N GLU A 246 2.44 -3.29 8.15
CA GLU A 246 3.60 -4.13 8.41
C GLU A 246 4.76 -3.82 7.44
N ALA A 247 4.46 -3.56 6.19
CA ALA A 247 5.47 -3.21 5.20
C ALA A 247 6.20 -1.88 5.48
N LEU A 248 5.65 -1.00 6.34
CA LEU A 248 6.34 0.22 6.77
C LEU A 248 7.50 -0.08 7.72
N ALA A 249 7.34 -1.12 8.54
CA ALA A 249 8.37 -1.61 9.45
C ALA A 249 9.33 -2.60 8.75
N ARG A 250 8.79 -3.42 7.87
CA ARG A 250 9.46 -4.56 7.25
C ARG A 250 9.23 -4.56 5.73
N PRO A 251 9.84 -3.65 4.96
CA PRO A 251 9.63 -3.58 3.51
C PRO A 251 10.06 -4.86 2.77
N TRP A 252 10.89 -5.70 3.35
CA TRP A 252 11.28 -7.02 2.85
C TRP A 252 10.19 -8.09 2.93
N ILE A 253 9.06 -7.83 3.62
CA ILE A 253 7.95 -8.77 3.75
C ILE A 253 7.42 -9.24 2.39
N PHE A 254 7.47 -8.41 1.37
CA PHE A 254 7.04 -8.76 0.02
C PHE A 254 7.91 -9.87 -0.59
N ALA A 255 9.25 -9.76 -0.43
CA ALA A 255 10.18 -10.79 -0.89
C ALA A 255 9.98 -12.11 -0.14
N GLN A 256 9.69 -12.04 1.17
CA GLN A 256 9.38 -13.20 1.99
C GLN A 256 8.10 -13.91 1.53
N VAL A 257 7.02 -13.15 1.27
CA VAL A 257 5.77 -13.70 0.73
C VAL A 257 6.01 -14.34 -0.63
N ALA A 258 6.73 -13.65 -1.52
CA ALA A 258 7.02 -14.16 -2.86
C ALA A 258 7.80 -15.49 -2.82
N ALA A 259 8.79 -15.62 -1.92
CA ALA A 259 9.51 -16.87 -1.72
C ALA A 259 8.60 -18.02 -1.27
N LEU A 260 7.74 -17.76 -0.26
CA LEU A 260 6.78 -18.76 0.21
C LEU A 260 5.77 -19.17 -0.87
N LEU A 261 5.33 -18.24 -1.71
CA LEU A 261 4.41 -18.54 -2.81
C LEU A 261 5.06 -19.43 -3.89
N ARG A 262 6.39 -19.35 -4.08
CA ARG A 262 7.15 -20.24 -4.96
C ARG A 262 7.52 -21.57 -4.31
N GLY A 263 7.16 -21.78 -3.01
CA GLY A 263 7.54 -22.97 -2.25
C GLY A 263 9.01 -22.98 -1.80
N GLU A 264 9.65 -21.83 -1.81
CA GLU A 264 11.01 -21.60 -1.32
C GLU A 264 10.99 -21.35 0.20
N PRO A 265 12.12 -21.58 0.90
CA PRO A 265 12.26 -21.17 2.30
C PRO A 265 12.02 -19.67 2.46
N CYS A 266 11.34 -19.28 3.55
CA CYS A 266 11.16 -17.87 3.87
C CYS A 266 12.55 -17.24 4.15
N PRO A 267 12.94 -16.19 3.41
CA PRO A 267 14.16 -15.44 3.74
C PRO A 267 14.10 -14.90 5.18
N PRO A 268 15.20 -14.95 5.93
CA PRO A 268 15.23 -14.38 7.27
C PRO A 268 15.05 -12.86 7.22
N ASP A 269 14.65 -12.27 8.34
CA ASP A 269 14.71 -10.83 8.49
C ASP A 269 16.16 -10.34 8.38
N PRO A 270 16.39 -9.16 7.81
CA PRO A 270 17.71 -8.55 7.78
C PRO A 270 18.30 -8.41 9.19
N SER A 271 19.61 -8.60 9.32
CA SER A 271 20.35 -8.30 10.54
C SER A 271 20.20 -6.85 10.99
N LEU A 272 20.51 -6.51 12.22
CA LEU A 272 20.46 -5.13 12.72
C LEU A 272 21.34 -4.17 11.90
N ASP A 273 22.49 -4.61 11.41
CA ASP A 273 23.36 -3.81 10.55
C ASP A 273 22.72 -3.53 9.18
N GLU A 274 22.08 -4.55 8.59
CA GLU A 274 21.32 -4.38 7.34
C GLU A 274 20.10 -3.50 7.55
N GLN A 275 19.35 -3.67 8.65
CA GLN A 275 18.20 -2.80 8.97
C GLN A 275 18.66 -1.34 9.15
N ARG A 276 19.80 -1.10 9.79
CA ARG A 276 20.39 0.24 9.86
C ARG A 276 20.70 0.79 8.47
N ALA A 277 21.31 0.00 7.60
CA ALA A 277 21.61 0.40 6.22
C ALA A 277 20.34 0.76 5.45
N ILE A 278 19.26 -0.01 5.60
CA ILE A 278 17.95 0.27 5.00
C ILE A 278 17.39 1.63 5.48
N VAL A 279 17.44 1.89 6.79
CA VAL A 279 16.97 3.16 7.36
C VAL A 279 17.75 4.35 6.79
N LEU A 280 19.08 4.23 6.73
CA LEU A 280 19.97 5.29 6.19
C LEU A 280 19.76 5.49 4.69
N HIS A 281 19.63 4.41 3.93
CA HIS A 281 19.33 4.47 2.50
C HIS A 281 17.98 5.15 2.23
N HIS A 282 16.93 4.75 2.96
CA HIS A 282 15.62 5.41 2.85
C HIS A 282 15.72 6.90 3.21
N TYR A 283 16.49 7.25 4.25
CA TYR A 283 16.74 8.64 4.61
C TYR A 283 17.39 9.44 3.47
N ASP A 284 18.39 8.88 2.83
CA ASP A 284 19.06 9.52 1.69
C ASP A 284 18.10 9.71 0.50
N LEU A 285 17.28 8.74 0.17
CA LEU A 285 16.24 8.85 -0.86
C LEU A 285 15.24 9.97 -0.56
N VAL A 286 14.79 10.05 0.70
CA VAL A 286 13.87 11.11 1.16
C VAL A 286 14.54 12.48 1.07
N CYS A 287 15.80 12.60 1.51
CA CYS A 287 16.55 13.87 1.45
C CYS A 287 16.83 14.33 0.02
N ARG A 288 17.12 13.42 -0.89
CA ARG A 288 17.29 13.76 -2.34
C ARG A 288 16.02 14.39 -2.91
N ARG A 289 14.86 13.92 -2.47
CA ARG A 289 13.57 14.42 -2.97
C ARG A 289 13.12 15.72 -2.29
N PHE A 290 13.23 15.79 -0.97
CA PHE A 290 12.59 16.84 -0.18
C PHE A 290 13.59 17.86 0.43
N GLY A 291 14.89 17.69 0.18
CA GLY A 291 15.94 18.41 0.88
C GLY A 291 16.19 17.86 2.29
N VAL A 292 17.33 18.18 2.87
CA VAL A 292 17.79 17.61 4.15
C VAL A 292 16.85 17.97 5.31
N GLU A 293 16.48 19.24 5.43
CA GLU A 293 15.63 19.72 6.53
C GLU A 293 14.25 19.05 6.53
N ARG A 294 13.51 19.19 5.44
CA ARG A 294 12.18 18.57 5.29
C ARG A 294 12.26 17.05 5.33
N GLY A 295 13.30 16.48 4.71
CA GLY A 295 13.56 15.04 4.67
C GLY A 295 13.76 14.46 6.06
N THR A 296 14.53 15.14 6.92
CA THR A 296 14.74 14.74 8.32
C THR A 296 13.41 14.67 9.08
N LEU A 297 12.57 15.68 8.94
CA LEU A 297 11.25 15.70 9.59
C LEU A 297 10.32 14.60 9.08
N LEU A 298 10.32 14.37 7.76
CA LEU A 298 9.51 13.30 7.14
C LEU A 298 9.97 11.91 7.58
N MET A 299 11.28 11.72 7.76
CA MET A 299 11.85 10.42 8.10
C MET A 299 11.56 9.99 9.54
N ARG A 300 11.21 10.89 10.46
CA ARG A 300 10.84 10.55 11.85
C ARG A 300 9.81 9.42 11.92
N LYS A 301 8.73 9.51 11.15
CA LYS A 301 7.65 8.52 11.18
C LYS A 301 8.06 7.16 10.59
N PHE A 302 8.91 7.15 9.54
CA PHE A 302 9.43 5.93 8.97
C PHE A 302 10.41 5.26 9.93
N ALA A 303 11.32 6.03 10.52
CA ALA A 303 12.23 5.51 11.54
C ALA A 303 11.47 4.91 12.74
N CYS A 304 10.40 5.57 13.19
CA CYS A 304 9.51 5.00 14.22
C CYS A 304 8.91 3.66 13.81
N ALA A 305 8.55 3.47 12.52
CA ALA A 305 8.03 2.21 12.03
C ALA A 305 9.13 1.13 11.99
N TYR A 306 10.30 1.43 11.45
CA TYR A 306 11.45 0.51 11.40
C TYR A 306 11.90 0.00 12.79
N ALA A 307 11.62 0.75 13.85
CA ALA A 307 11.93 0.33 15.20
C ALA A 307 10.96 -0.72 15.78
N GLN A 308 9.97 -1.16 15.02
CA GLN A 308 9.03 -2.18 15.51
C GLN A 308 9.76 -3.49 15.81
N GLY A 309 9.55 -4.02 17.01
CA GLY A 309 10.17 -5.28 17.44
C GLY A 309 11.63 -5.18 17.91
N LEU A 310 12.28 -4.01 17.76
CA LEU A 310 13.67 -3.86 18.19
C LEU A 310 13.80 -3.72 19.73
N PRO A 311 14.85 -4.26 20.34
CA PRO A 311 15.22 -3.91 21.72
C PRO A 311 15.39 -2.40 21.86
N GLY A 312 14.82 -1.78 22.90
CA GLY A 312 14.90 -0.32 23.08
C GLY A 312 14.02 0.53 22.16
N ALA A 313 13.13 -0.07 21.37
CA ALA A 313 12.26 0.63 20.41
C ALA A 313 11.48 1.82 21.01
N ARG A 314 11.13 1.76 22.29
CA ARG A 314 10.42 2.86 22.96
C ARG A 314 11.30 4.09 23.10
N ASP A 315 12.54 3.92 23.56
CA ASP A 315 13.53 4.99 23.69
C ASP A 315 13.88 5.57 22.32
N PHE A 316 14.20 4.70 21.37
CA PHE A 316 14.47 5.12 19.99
C PHE A 316 13.36 5.98 19.41
N ARG A 317 12.08 5.53 19.48
CA ARG A 317 10.94 6.31 18.99
C ARG A 317 10.80 7.66 19.70
N GLY A 318 11.06 7.70 21.01
CA GLY A 318 11.08 8.94 21.77
C GLY A 318 12.15 9.93 21.32
N ARG A 319 13.35 9.43 21.01
CA ARG A 319 14.48 10.25 20.51
C ARG A 319 14.26 10.67 19.06
N VAL A 320 13.98 9.73 18.15
CA VAL A 320 13.88 10.01 16.72
C VAL A 320 12.69 10.92 16.36
N SER A 321 11.61 10.89 17.15
CA SER A 321 10.46 11.79 16.94
C SER A 321 10.79 13.27 17.17
N ARG A 322 11.89 13.58 17.85
CA ARG A 322 12.30 14.95 18.21
C ARG A 322 13.45 15.50 17.34
N VAL A 323 14.13 14.65 16.57
CA VAL A 323 15.28 15.09 15.75
C VAL A 323 14.87 16.20 14.79
N THR A 324 15.70 17.22 14.65
CA THR A 324 15.45 18.36 13.76
C THR A 324 16.55 18.49 12.69
N THR A 325 17.70 17.89 12.93
CA THR A 325 18.87 17.98 12.07
C THR A 325 19.31 16.60 11.56
N ARG A 326 20.06 16.60 10.47
CA ARG A 326 20.69 15.39 9.92
C ARG A 326 21.61 14.73 10.96
N VAL A 327 22.39 15.51 11.68
CA VAL A 327 23.35 14.99 12.67
C VAL A 327 22.62 14.24 13.77
N GLU A 328 21.61 14.87 14.37
CA GLU A 328 20.78 14.22 15.39
C GLU A 328 20.15 12.93 14.88
N PHE A 329 19.63 12.91 13.64
CA PHE A 329 19.03 11.72 13.06
C PHE A 329 20.06 10.58 12.94
N LEU A 330 21.23 10.87 12.38
CA LEU A 330 22.29 9.87 12.20
C LEU A 330 22.80 9.32 13.54
N ASP A 331 22.94 10.19 14.56
CA ASP A 331 23.36 9.79 15.89
C ASP A 331 22.35 8.86 16.56
N VAL A 332 21.05 9.21 16.50
CA VAL A 332 20.00 8.36 17.06
C VAL A 332 19.94 6.99 16.36
N VAL A 333 20.08 6.96 15.02
CA VAL A 333 20.10 5.69 14.27
C VAL A 333 21.33 4.86 14.63
N ARG A 334 22.53 5.47 14.71
CA ARG A 334 23.76 4.78 15.09
C ARG A 334 23.68 4.14 16.47
N ASP A 335 23.16 4.88 17.45
CA ASP A 335 23.10 4.43 18.84
C ASP A 335 22.08 3.28 19.05
N SER A 336 21.03 3.26 18.25
CA SER A 336 19.91 2.32 18.43
C SER A 336 20.01 1.07 17.55
N PHE A 337 20.85 1.12 16.51
CA PHE A 337 21.23 -0.02 15.70
C PHE A 337 22.75 -0.24 15.89
N PRO A 338 23.19 -0.72 17.06
CA PRO A 338 24.62 -0.90 17.33
C PRO A 338 25.22 -1.89 16.36
N ARG A 339 26.47 -1.65 15.93
CA ARG A 339 27.24 -2.64 15.19
C ARG A 339 27.44 -3.84 16.09
N HIS A 340 27.08 -5.03 15.63
CA HIS A 340 27.59 -6.24 16.27
C HIS A 340 29.11 -6.21 16.15
N ALA A 341 29.80 -6.22 17.28
CA ALA A 341 31.24 -6.52 17.27
C ALA A 341 31.40 -7.86 16.54
N PRO A 342 32.35 -8.01 15.59
CA PRO A 342 32.59 -9.31 14.99
C PRO A 342 32.83 -10.33 16.12
N ALA A 343 32.17 -11.48 16.03
CA ALA A 343 32.38 -12.55 17.00
C ALA A 343 33.89 -12.75 17.17
N PRO A 344 34.42 -12.83 18.40
CA PRO A 344 35.84 -13.08 18.60
C PRO A 344 36.22 -14.33 17.80
N ALA A 345 37.21 -14.19 16.90
CA ALA A 345 37.71 -15.30 16.13
C ALA A 345 37.97 -16.45 17.11
N ALA A 346 37.35 -17.61 16.88
CA ALA A 346 37.56 -18.79 17.70
C ALA A 346 39.05 -18.97 17.81
N ALA A 347 39.59 -18.79 19.02
CA ALA A 347 40.99 -19.02 19.31
C ALA A 347 41.29 -20.46 18.91
N GLY A 348 42.03 -20.60 17.82
CA GLY A 348 42.47 -21.90 17.36
C GLY A 348 43.22 -22.57 18.50
N GLY A 349 42.65 -23.64 19.02
CA GLY A 349 43.33 -24.55 19.95
C GLY A 349 44.49 -25.21 19.22
N ALA A 350 45.64 -25.00 19.77
CA ALA A 350 46.86 -25.77 19.45
C ALA A 350 46.79 -27.19 20.06
#